data_0db2c265efafe3d8dce50b09a8c395c2
#
_entry.id   0db2c265efafe3d8dce50b09a8c395c2
#
_cell.length_a   1.000
_cell.length_b   1.000
_cell.length_c   1.000
_cell.angle_alpha   90.00
_cell.angle_beta   90.00
_cell.angle_gamma   90.00
#
_symmetry.space_group_name_H-M   'P 1'
#
loop_
_entity.id
_entity.type
_entity.pdbx_description
1 polymer ?
#
loop_
_entity_poly.entity_id
_entity_poly.type
_entity_poly.pdbx_seq_one_letter_code
_entity_poly.pdbx_strand_id
1 'polypeptide(L)'
;MAENSRKNEFFERESIAIIAILAGMLLPALNKARDTAKDISCKNTHKTLLTFWTLYRSDYNEWIYVPFSTEVDMTKPHVAWPYHLVRCGYLRGNGHTAWRQIRCSTTPLPDYTAANEKKYGGHHVLGMPINRGESTHFKSCYIKLDHPRLRETATGERIPISNRLLTSCSAHRNKPNTQYFMIAFADNRSDGWAAFINLAHSNHANTGMLDGHVTVFERSNRSFHAPSVVTSQWLYLYPINYCIQNGIVLKR
;
A
#
# COMPACT_ATOMS: atom_id res chain seq x y z
N MET A 1 -13.73 -46.87 45.27
CA MET A 1 -13.87 -46.29 43.88
C MET A 1 -14.15 -44.82 43.87
N ALA A 2 -14.98 -44.24 44.73
CA ALA A 2 -15.32 -42.78 44.71
C ALA A 2 -14.14 -41.83 45.08
N GLU A 3 -13.17 -42.28 45.88
CA GLU A 3 -12.03 -41.45 46.30
C GLU A 3 -11.01 -41.26 45.17
N ASN A 4 -10.79 -42.24 44.32
CA ASN A 4 -9.90 -42.13 43.17
C ASN A 4 -10.49 -41.21 42.07
N SER A 5 -11.83 -41.21 41.95
CA SER A 5 -12.51 -40.30 40.99
C SER A 5 -12.35 -38.84 41.38
N ARG A 6 -12.48 -38.48 42.67
CA ARG A 6 -12.28 -37.11 43.16
C ARG A 6 -10.86 -36.63 43.05
N LYS A 7 -9.86 -37.50 43.25
CA LYS A 7 -8.44 -37.14 43.07
C LYS A 7 -8.14 -36.82 41.61
N ASN A 8 -8.65 -37.61 40.67
CA ASN A 8 -8.46 -37.33 39.24
C ASN A 8 -9.12 -36.03 38.79
N GLU A 9 -10.34 -35.73 39.23
CA GLU A 9 -11.00 -34.45 38.94
C GLU A 9 -10.26 -33.24 39.51
N PHE A 10 -9.63 -33.38 40.66
CA PHE A 10 -8.80 -32.32 41.27
C PHE A 10 -7.55 -32.07 40.43
N PHE A 11 -6.80 -33.10 40.05
CA PHE A 11 -5.61 -32.94 39.18
C PHE A 11 -5.93 -32.41 37.81
N GLU A 12 -7.07 -32.78 37.21
CA GLU A 12 -7.51 -32.25 35.94
C GLU A 12 -7.80 -30.74 36.04
N ARG A 13 -8.47 -30.27 37.11
CA ARG A 13 -8.76 -28.87 37.31
C ARG A 13 -7.51 -28.03 37.54
N GLU A 14 -6.53 -28.51 38.30
CA GLU A 14 -5.26 -27.84 38.51
C GLU A 14 -4.46 -27.75 37.21
N SER A 15 -4.42 -28.81 36.41
CA SER A 15 -3.74 -28.83 35.12
C SER A 15 -4.36 -27.83 34.14
N ILE A 16 -5.69 -27.77 34.08
CA ILE A 16 -6.40 -26.78 33.24
C ILE A 16 -6.11 -25.34 33.70
N ALA A 17 -6.06 -25.10 35.02
CA ALA A 17 -5.76 -23.78 35.54
C ALA A 17 -4.36 -23.32 35.17
N ILE A 18 -3.34 -24.20 35.27
CA ILE A 18 -1.98 -23.92 34.87
C ILE A 18 -1.89 -23.62 33.38
N ILE A 19 -2.52 -24.43 32.53
CA ILE A 19 -2.57 -24.23 31.08
C ILE A 19 -3.24 -22.89 30.74
N ALA A 20 -4.33 -22.53 31.44
CA ALA A 20 -5.05 -21.28 31.20
C ALA A 20 -4.18 -20.05 31.55
N ILE A 21 -3.42 -20.12 32.66
CA ILE A 21 -2.48 -19.05 33.04
C ILE A 21 -1.35 -18.92 32.01
N LEU A 22 -0.74 -20.03 31.61
CA LEU A 22 0.32 -20.02 30.60
C LEU A 22 -0.20 -19.51 29.25
N ALA A 23 -1.36 -19.97 28.79
CA ALA A 23 -1.99 -19.51 27.57
C ALA A 23 -2.33 -18.01 27.63
N GLY A 24 -2.83 -17.53 28.78
CA GLY A 24 -3.13 -16.11 28.99
C GLY A 24 -1.92 -15.20 28.85
N MET A 25 -0.73 -15.67 29.25
CA MET A 25 0.53 -14.93 29.07
C MET A 25 1.09 -15.03 27.64
N LEU A 26 0.88 -16.17 26.97
CA LEU A 26 1.41 -16.42 25.62
C LEU A 26 0.60 -15.72 24.52
N LEU A 27 -0.72 -15.60 24.67
CA LEU A 27 -1.59 -15.01 23.64
C LEU A 27 -1.21 -13.56 23.27
N PRO A 28 -0.94 -12.62 24.20
CA PRO A 28 -0.50 -11.27 23.86
C PRO A 28 0.86 -11.26 23.15
N ALA A 29 1.80 -12.10 23.57
CA ALA A 29 3.11 -12.21 22.94
C ALA A 29 3.02 -12.75 21.50
N LEU A 30 2.19 -13.76 21.27
CA LEU A 30 1.95 -14.35 19.97
C LEU A 30 1.28 -13.36 19.02
N ASN A 31 0.30 -12.57 19.48
CA ASN A 31 -0.32 -11.54 18.68
C ASN A 31 0.70 -10.49 18.24
N LYS A 32 1.55 -10.01 19.16
CA LYS A 32 2.62 -9.05 18.84
C LYS A 32 3.63 -9.63 17.83
N ALA A 33 4.03 -10.88 18.00
CA ALA A 33 4.93 -11.56 17.06
C ALA A 33 4.32 -11.69 15.67
N ARG A 34 3.03 -12.03 15.59
CA ARG A 34 2.29 -12.11 14.33
C ARG A 34 2.22 -10.76 13.62
N ASP A 35 1.95 -9.68 14.34
CA ASP A 35 1.89 -8.33 13.76
C ASP A 35 3.26 -7.87 13.27
N THR A 36 4.32 -8.17 14.02
CA THR A 36 5.70 -7.92 13.58
C THR A 36 6.04 -8.71 12.31
N ALA A 37 5.65 -9.98 12.23
CA ALA A 37 5.87 -10.81 11.05
C ALA A 37 5.15 -10.25 9.81
N LYS A 38 3.91 -9.78 9.96
CA LYS A 38 3.17 -9.11 8.89
C LYS A 38 3.85 -7.81 8.44
N ASP A 39 4.38 -7.03 9.38
CA ASP A 39 5.10 -5.80 9.08
C ASP A 39 6.37 -6.07 8.26
N ILE A 40 7.18 -7.04 8.69
CA ILE A 40 8.38 -7.47 7.94
C ILE A 40 8.02 -7.99 6.55
N SER A 41 6.97 -8.81 6.45
CA SER A 41 6.47 -9.31 5.16
C SER A 41 6.07 -8.17 4.23
N CYS A 42 5.38 -7.16 4.74
CA CYS A 42 5.01 -5.98 3.97
C CYS A 42 6.24 -5.17 3.51
N LYS A 43 7.24 -4.96 4.39
CA LYS A 43 8.51 -4.30 4.02
C LYS A 43 9.22 -5.03 2.89
N ASN A 44 9.25 -6.37 2.94
CA ASN A 44 9.84 -7.19 1.89
C ASN A 44 9.06 -7.08 0.57
N THR A 45 7.73 -7.00 0.64
CA THR A 45 6.88 -6.74 -0.54
C THR A 45 7.23 -5.40 -1.19
N HIS A 46 7.41 -4.34 -0.40
CA HIS A 46 7.85 -3.05 -0.92
C HIS A 46 9.24 -3.15 -1.57
N LYS A 47 10.22 -3.83 -0.95
CA LYS A 47 11.55 -4.03 -1.53
C LYS A 47 11.49 -4.75 -2.87
N THR A 48 10.71 -5.81 -2.96
CA THR A 48 10.50 -6.55 -4.22
C THR A 48 9.91 -5.65 -5.30
N LEU A 49 8.90 -4.86 -4.96
CA LEU A 49 8.26 -3.94 -5.90
C LEU A 49 9.21 -2.83 -6.35
N LEU A 50 10.01 -2.28 -5.43
CA LEU A 50 11.04 -1.28 -5.76
C LEU A 50 12.10 -1.86 -6.69
N THR A 51 12.49 -3.12 -6.52
CA THR A 51 13.40 -3.82 -7.46
C THR A 51 12.79 -3.88 -8.86
N PHE A 52 11.51 -4.25 -8.99
CA PHE A 52 10.84 -4.27 -10.29
C PHE A 52 10.83 -2.88 -10.94
N TRP A 53 10.54 -1.83 -10.17
CA TRP A 53 10.56 -0.47 -10.66
C TRP A 53 11.97 0.02 -11.02
N THR A 54 12.99 -0.41 -10.30
CA THR A 54 14.40 -0.07 -10.62
C THR A 54 14.82 -0.70 -11.93
N LEU A 55 14.50 -1.97 -12.16
CA LEU A 55 14.76 -2.65 -13.42
C LEU A 55 14.00 -1.97 -14.58
N TYR A 56 12.70 -1.71 -14.38
CA TYR A 56 11.90 -1.01 -15.38
C TYR A 56 12.51 0.36 -15.75
N ARG A 57 12.92 1.16 -14.77
CA ARG A 57 13.55 2.47 -14.98
C ARG A 57 14.84 2.37 -15.77
N SER A 58 15.66 1.36 -15.45
CA SER A 58 16.91 1.10 -16.18
C SER A 58 16.65 0.81 -17.65
N ASP A 59 15.65 0.00 -17.96
CA ASP A 59 15.32 -0.39 -19.33
C ASP A 59 14.60 0.70 -20.13
N TYR A 60 13.90 1.61 -19.43
CA TYR A 60 13.09 2.69 -20.03
C TYR A 60 13.62 4.09 -19.76
N ASN A 61 14.94 4.26 -19.59
CA ASN A 61 15.60 5.56 -19.48
C ASN A 61 14.93 6.50 -18.44
N GLU A 62 14.77 5.99 -17.21
CA GLU A 62 14.18 6.69 -16.05
C GLU A 62 12.68 7.05 -16.17
N TRP A 63 11.99 6.52 -17.15
CA TRP A 63 10.53 6.63 -17.20
C TRP A 63 9.86 5.65 -16.24
N ILE A 64 8.82 6.09 -15.55
CA ILE A 64 7.89 5.24 -14.80
C ILE A 64 6.47 5.40 -15.31
N TYR A 65 5.71 4.33 -15.23
CA TYR A 65 4.28 4.36 -15.46
C TYR A 65 3.56 4.73 -14.17
N VAL A 66 2.86 5.85 -14.19
CA VAL A 66 2.00 6.29 -13.08
C VAL A 66 0.55 6.15 -13.49
N PRO A 67 -0.27 5.46 -12.71
CA PRO A 67 -1.67 5.33 -13.03
C PRO A 67 -2.32 6.70 -13.02
N PHE A 68 -2.70 7.15 -14.18
CA PHE A 68 -3.41 8.41 -14.38
C PHE A 68 -4.74 8.13 -15.07
N SER A 69 -5.84 8.70 -14.56
CA SER A 69 -7.11 8.51 -15.20
C SER A 69 -8.10 9.63 -14.94
N THR A 70 -8.41 10.37 -15.96
CA THR A 70 -9.74 10.95 -16.14
C THR A 70 -10.48 10.30 -17.31
N GLU A 71 -9.78 9.65 -18.24
CA GLU A 71 -10.38 8.98 -19.42
C GLU A 71 -10.23 7.46 -19.37
N VAL A 72 -9.74 6.93 -18.28
CA VAL A 72 -9.48 5.52 -18.24
C VAL A 72 -10.71 4.79 -17.78
N ASP A 73 -11.25 4.03 -18.67
CA ASP A 73 -12.25 3.02 -18.38
C ASP A 73 -11.67 2.04 -17.33
N MET A 74 -12.02 2.28 -16.06
CA MET A 74 -11.58 1.48 -14.92
C MET A 74 -11.99 0.00 -15.03
N THR A 75 -12.77 -0.33 -16.06
CA THR A 75 -13.14 -1.71 -16.38
C THR A 75 -12.08 -2.42 -17.21
N LYS A 76 -11.09 -1.68 -17.75
CA LYS A 76 -10.03 -2.27 -18.57
C LYS A 76 -8.80 -2.60 -17.73
N PRO A 77 -8.31 -3.84 -17.77
CA PRO A 77 -7.21 -4.29 -16.88
C PRO A 77 -5.85 -3.59 -17.11
N HIS A 78 -5.65 -2.94 -18.24
CA HIS A 78 -4.37 -2.30 -18.60
C HIS A 78 -4.16 -0.89 -18.05
N VAL A 79 -5.06 -0.41 -17.21
CA VAL A 79 -5.05 0.96 -16.69
C VAL A 79 -4.29 1.12 -15.41
N ALA A 80 -4.28 0.11 -14.55
CA ALA A 80 -3.55 0.15 -13.30
C ALA A 80 -2.08 -0.22 -13.53
N TRP A 81 -1.16 0.47 -12.84
CA TRP A 81 0.27 0.22 -12.93
C TRP A 81 0.69 -1.26 -12.74
N PRO A 82 -0.01 -2.08 -11.92
CA PRO A 82 0.36 -3.49 -11.78
C PRO A 82 0.24 -4.27 -13.08
N TYR A 83 -0.80 -4.01 -13.87
CA TYR A 83 -0.96 -4.64 -15.18
C TYR A 83 0.15 -4.22 -16.16
N HIS A 84 0.63 -2.99 -16.02
CA HIS A 84 1.75 -2.52 -16.84
C HIS A 84 3.03 -3.32 -16.52
N LEU A 85 3.36 -3.55 -15.25
CA LEU A 85 4.51 -4.38 -14.86
C LEU A 85 4.37 -5.84 -15.31
N VAL A 86 3.16 -6.41 -15.28
CA VAL A 86 2.91 -7.75 -15.83
C VAL A 86 3.11 -7.77 -17.34
N ARG A 87 2.56 -6.79 -18.05
CA ARG A 87 2.69 -6.67 -19.51
C ARG A 87 4.15 -6.52 -19.98
N CYS A 88 4.95 -5.79 -19.23
CA CYS A 88 6.36 -5.59 -19.51
C CYS A 88 7.26 -6.73 -18.98
N GLY A 89 6.71 -7.75 -18.32
CA GLY A 89 7.43 -8.94 -17.88
C GLY A 89 8.18 -8.80 -16.55
N TYR A 90 8.08 -7.67 -15.84
CA TYR A 90 8.73 -7.47 -14.53
C TYR A 90 8.00 -8.17 -13.39
N LEU A 91 6.69 -8.26 -13.47
CA LEU A 91 5.86 -8.99 -12.52
C LEU A 91 5.35 -10.28 -13.17
N ARG A 92 5.78 -11.44 -12.62
CA ARG A 92 5.43 -12.76 -13.18
C ARG A 92 4.16 -13.31 -12.55
N GLY A 93 3.39 -14.04 -13.36
CA GLY A 93 2.18 -14.72 -12.94
C GLY A 93 0.92 -14.15 -13.59
N ASN A 94 -0.17 -14.89 -13.47
CA ASN A 94 -1.48 -14.49 -13.96
C ASN A 94 -2.40 -14.23 -12.76
N GLY A 95 -3.21 -13.17 -12.82
CA GLY A 95 -4.25 -12.90 -11.83
C GLY A 95 -3.72 -12.89 -10.39
N HIS A 96 -4.31 -13.69 -9.50
CA HIS A 96 -3.98 -13.76 -8.08
C HIS A 96 -2.50 -13.95 -7.75
N THR A 97 -1.78 -14.73 -8.54
CA THR A 97 -0.37 -15.03 -8.27
C THR A 97 0.51 -13.78 -8.41
N ALA A 98 0.23 -12.96 -9.41
CA ALA A 98 0.94 -11.70 -9.60
C ALA A 98 0.59 -10.69 -8.49
N TRP A 99 -0.70 -10.53 -8.17
CA TRP A 99 -1.17 -9.53 -7.22
C TRP A 99 -0.75 -9.80 -5.78
N ARG A 100 -0.63 -11.07 -5.39
CA ARG A 100 -0.14 -11.46 -4.05
C ARG A 100 1.29 -10.98 -3.79
N GLN A 101 2.12 -10.90 -4.82
CA GLN A 101 3.52 -10.48 -4.69
C GLN A 101 3.70 -9.00 -4.35
N ILE A 102 2.69 -8.17 -4.61
CA ILE A 102 2.76 -6.71 -4.50
C ILE A 102 1.66 -6.13 -3.62
N ARG A 103 1.30 -6.86 -2.57
CA ARG A 103 0.18 -6.57 -1.71
C ARG A 103 0.61 -6.54 -0.25
N CYS A 104 0.02 -5.65 0.55
CA CYS A 104 0.22 -5.64 1.99
C CYS A 104 -0.44 -6.84 2.65
N SER A 105 0.30 -7.55 3.50
CA SER A 105 -0.14 -8.76 4.20
C SER A 105 -1.18 -8.51 5.30
N THR A 106 -1.33 -7.28 5.76
CA THR A 106 -2.33 -6.91 6.80
C THR A 106 -3.71 -6.67 6.25
N THR A 107 -3.83 -6.35 4.95
CA THR A 107 -5.13 -6.09 4.34
C THR A 107 -5.79 -7.39 3.92
N PRO A 108 -7.04 -7.66 4.31
CA PRO A 108 -7.77 -8.86 3.90
C PRO A 108 -7.81 -9.02 2.38
N LEU A 109 -7.82 -10.28 1.92
CA LEU A 109 -8.08 -10.56 0.51
C LEU A 109 -9.55 -10.23 0.24
N PRO A 110 -9.87 -9.45 -0.80
CA PRO A 110 -11.24 -9.36 -1.24
C PRO A 110 -11.72 -10.74 -1.71
N ASP A 111 -13.01 -11.00 -1.54
CA ASP A 111 -13.62 -12.18 -2.12
C ASP A 111 -13.59 -12.10 -3.64
N TYR A 112 -12.58 -12.73 -4.22
CA TYR A 112 -12.45 -12.81 -5.65
C TYR A 112 -13.31 -13.93 -6.21
N THR A 113 -14.43 -13.58 -6.81
CA THR A 113 -14.99 -14.43 -7.85
C THR A 113 -14.14 -14.31 -9.11
N ALA A 114 -14.09 -15.32 -9.96
CA ALA A 114 -13.31 -15.28 -11.21
C ALA A 114 -13.66 -14.06 -12.09
N ALA A 115 -14.91 -13.59 -12.06
CA ALA A 115 -15.34 -12.38 -12.75
C ALA A 115 -14.80 -11.10 -12.10
N ASN A 116 -14.78 -11.01 -10.76
CA ASN A 116 -14.25 -9.87 -10.04
C ASN A 116 -12.72 -9.81 -10.11
N GLU A 117 -12.04 -10.94 -10.16
CA GLU A 117 -10.60 -11.00 -10.34
C GLU A 117 -10.18 -10.43 -11.69
N LYS A 118 -10.83 -10.87 -12.77
CA LYS A 118 -10.56 -10.38 -14.11
C LYS A 118 -10.77 -8.86 -14.22
N LYS A 119 -11.73 -8.31 -13.48
CA LYS A 119 -12.09 -6.89 -13.52
C LYS A 119 -11.27 -6.02 -12.57
N TYR A 120 -10.95 -6.49 -11.36
CA TYR A 120 -10.42 -5.65 -10.27
C TYR A 120 -9.15 -6.19 -9.59
N GLY A 121 -8.65 -7.35 -9.99
CA GLY A 121 -7.56 -8.03 -9.29
C GLY A 121 -6.32 -7.15 -9.08
N GLY A 122 -5.88 -6.44 -10.11
CA GLY A 122 -4.75 -5.52 -10.03
C GLY A 122 -5.03 -4.20 -9.30
N HIS A 123 -6.25 -3.97 -8.85
CA HIS A 123 -6.59 -2.77 -8.07
C HIS A 123 -6.32 -2.94 -6.57
N HIS A 124 -6.24 -4.15 -6.06
CA HIS A 124 -6.09 -4.46 -4.64
C HIS A 124 -4.65 -4.76 -4.24
N VAL A 125 -3.74 -3.85 -4.55
CA VAL A 125 -2.29 -3.95 -4.34
C VAL A 125 -1.78 -2.69 -3.64
N LEU A 126 -0.46 -2.65 -3.33
CA LEU A 126 0.17 -1.45 -2.80
C LEU A 126 -0.16 -0.22 -3.65
N GLY A 127 -0.40 0.90 -3.00
CA GLY A 127 -0.73 2.15 -3.68
C GLY A 127 0.51 2.84 -4.24
N MET A 128 0.38 3.41 -5.42
CA MET A 128 1.30 4.42 -5.94
C MET A 128 0.63 5.79 -5.94
N PRO A 129 1.41 6.85 -5.68
CA PRO A 129 0.90 8.20 -5.79
C PRO A 129 0.36 8.48 -7.18
N ILE A 130 -0.84 9.02 -7.23
CA ILE A 130 -1.40 9.55 -8.46
C ILE A 130 -1.84 10.99 -8.24
N ASN A 131 -1.68 11.80 -9.25
CA ASN A 131 -2.39 13.06 -9.31
C ASN A 131 -3.63 12.90 -10.20
N ARG A 132 -4.73 13.36 -9.66
CA ARG A 132 -5.90 13.72 -10.45
C ARG A 132 -6.05 15.23 -10.37
N GLY A 133 -5.36 15.94 -11.23
CA GLY A 133 -5.76 17.28 -11.58
C GLY A 133 -7.13 17.21 -12.27
N GLU A 134 -7.93 18.25 -12.13
CA GLU A 134 -9.26 18.41 -12.76
C GLU A 134 -9.21 18.43 -14.29
N SER A 135 -8.06 18.18 -14.89
CA SER A 135 -7.84 18.30 -16.33
C SER A 135 -8.20 17.02 -17.07
N THR A 136 -9.17 17.11 -17.94
CA THR A 136 -9.60 16.10 -18.93
C THR A 136 -8.54 15.79 -20.00
N HIS A 137 -7.31 16.30 -19.92
CA HIS A 137 -6.37 16.37 -21.04
C HIS A 137 -5.12 15.50 -20.90
N PHE A 138 -5.01 14.62 -19.89
CA PHE A 138 -3.79 13.82 -19.73
C PHE A 138 -3.84 12.53 -20.55
N LYS A 139 -3.12 12.53 -21.66
CA LYS A 139 -2.89 11.33 -22.49
C LYS A 139 -1.65 10.54 -22.10
N SER A 140 -0.83 11.02 -21.16
CA SER A 140 0.45 10.39 -20.80
C SER A 140 0.43 9.85 -19.37
N CYS A 141 0.53 8.54 -19.25
CA CYS A 141 0.69 7.83 -17.98
C CYS A 141 2.16 7.66 -17.58
N TYR A 142 3.09 8.37 -18.21
CA TYR A 142 4.52 8.21 -17.98
C TYR A 142 5.12 9.48 -17.40
N ILE A 143 5.99 9.29 -16.40
CA ILE A 143 6.76 10.36 -15.77
C ILE A 143 8.25 10.02 -15.88
N LYS A 144 9.05 10.98 -16.31
CA LYS A 144 10.50 10.85 -16.32
C LYS A 144 11.07 11.33 -14.98
N LEU A 145 11.70 10.44 -14.24
CA LEU A 145 12.10 10.71 -12.85
C LEU A 145 13.29 11.65 -12.69
N ASP A 146 14.11 11.78 -13.72
CA ASP A 146 15.21 12.74 -13.76
C ASP A 146 14.76 14.17 -14.14
N HIS A 147 13.45 14.36 -14.42
CA HIS A 147 12.93 15.68 -14.77
C HIS A 147 13.18 16.69 -13.65
N PRO A 148 13.78 17.87 -13.94
CA PRO A 148 14.20 18.84 -12.92
C PRO A 148 13.09 19.25 -11.96
N ARG A 149 11.86 19.38 -12.45
CA ARG A 149 10.67 19.78 -11.64
C ARG A 149 10.20 18.70 -10.65
N LEU A 150 10.57 17.44 -10.85
CA LEU A 150 10.33 16.39 -9.85
C LEU A 150 11.26 16.49 -8.63
N ARG A 151 12.14 17.46 -8.62
CA ARG A 151 13.05 17.71 -7.50
C ARG A 151 12.55 18.82 -6.58
N GLU A 152 11.49 19.53 -6.97
CA GLU A 152 11.03 20.75 -6.29
C GLU A 152 9.51 20.69 -6.02
N THR A 153 9.11 21.31 -4.92
CA THR A 153 7.70 21.62 -4.64
C THR A 153 7.24 22.80 -5.51
N ALA A 154 5.94 23.06 -5.51
CA ALA A 154 5.38 24.24 -6.19
C ALA A 154 5.93 25.58 -5.62
N THR A 155 6.48 25.57 -4.41
CA THR A 155 7.11 26.71 -3.74
C THR A 155 8.62 26.79 -3.97
N GLY A 156 9.21 25.90 -4.78
CA GLY A 156 10.64 25.87 -5.09
C GLY A 156 11.52 25.17 -4.06
N GLU A 157 10.92 24.53 -3.05
CA GLU A 157 11.67 23.73 -2.07
C GLU A 157 12.18 22.44 -2.72
N ARG A 158 13.48 22.16 -2.59
CA ARG A 158 14.08 20.92 -3.08
C ARG A 158 13.84 19.76 -2.13
N ILE A 159 13.20 18.71 -2.62
CA ILE A 159 12.94 17.51 -1.85
C ILE A 159 13.96 16.42 -2.24
N PRO A 160 14.70 15.86 -1.28
CA PRO A 160 15.61 14.74 -1.53
C PRO A 160 14.88 13.54 -2.12
N ILE A 161 15.55 12.77 -2.96
CA ILE A 161 14.97 11.57 -3.58
C ILE A 161 14.52 10.54 -2.53
N SER A 162 15.21 10.48 -1.40
CA SER A 162 14.86 9.64 -0.23
C SER A 162 13.55 10.03 0.44
N ASN A 163 13.03 11.23 0.20
CA ASN A 163 11.75 11.71 0.74
C ASN A 163 10.63 11.69 -0.29
N ARG A 164 10.87 11.10 -1.47
CA ARG A 164 9.88 10.99 -2.55
C ARG A 164 9.25 9.61 -2.53
N LEU A 165 7.96 9.57 -2.20
CA LEU A 165 7.18 8.34 -2.14
C LEU A 165 6.96 7.74 -3.52
N LEU A 166 7.23 6.45 -3.66
CA LEU A 166 6.88 5.67 -4.85
C LEU A 166 5.73 4.70 -4.57
N THR A 167 5.76 4.00 -3.44
CA THR A 167 4.73 3.01 -3.08
C THR A 167 4.39 3.10 -1.59
N SER A 168 3.16 2.78 -1.21
CA SER A 168 2.77 2.68 0.21
C SER A 168 1.62 1.68 0.42
N CYS A 169 1.46 1.25 1.66
CA CYS A 169 0.21 0.67 2.09
C CYS A 169 -0.90 1.69 1.87
N SER A 170 -1.96 1.29 1.21
CA SER A 170 -3.07 2.15 0.83
C SER A 170 -4.40 1.53 1.17
N ALA A 171 -5.42 2.34 1.35
CA ALA A 171 -6.78 1.85 1.47
C ALA A 171 -7.75 2.79 0.76
N HIS A 172 -8.83 2.22 0.25
CA HIS A 172 -9.91 2.97 -0.35
C HIS A 172 -10.68 3.75 0.73
N ARG A 173 -10.97 5.04 0.50
CA ARG A 173 -11.65 5.93 1.46
C ARG A 173 -12.93 5.32 2.04
N ASN A 174 -13.81 4.83 1.18
CA ASN A 174 -15.12 4.30 1.57
C ASN A 174 -15.10 2.79 1.90
N LYS A 175 -13.95 2.12 1.74
CA LYS A 175 -13.73 0.71 2.03
C LYS A 175 -12.36 0.55 2.68
N PRO A 176 -12.17 0.97 3.93
CA PRO A 176 -10.85 1.08 4.57
C PRO A 176 -10.13 -0.26 4.72
N ASN A 177 -10.85 -1.39 4.68
CA ASN A 177 -10.27 -2.73 4.66
C ASN A 177 -9.87 -3.23 3.27
N THR A 178 -10.06 -2.40 2.24
CA THR A 178 -9.72 -2.74 0.86
C THR A 178 -8.49 -1.95 0.43
N GLN A 179 -7.41 -2.64 0.14
CA GLN A 179 -6.23 -2.03 -0.45
C GLN A 179 -6.53 -1.52 -1.85
N TYR A 180 -5.86 -0.44 -2.24
CA TYR A 180 -6.11 0.17 -3.55
C TYR A 180 -4.80 0.62 -4.21
N PHE A 181 -4.65 0.39 -5.52
CA PHE A 181 -3.42 0.58 -6.29
C PHE A 181 -2.96 2.05 -6.40
N MET A 182 -3.74 2.99 -5.91
CA MET A 182 -3.44 4.42 -5.99
C MET A 182 -3.46 5.10 -4.62
N ILE A 183 -2.81 6.25 -4.52
CA ILE A 183 -2.84 7.15 -3.37
C ILE A 183 -3.13 8.55 -3.86
N ALA A 184 -4.18 9.16 -3.34
CA ALA A 184 -4.54 10.56 -3.62
C ALA A 184 -3.89 11.50 -2.59
N PHE A 185 -3.60 12.73 -3.00
CA PHE A 185 -3.00 13.76 -2.15
C PHE A 185 -4.00 14.63 -1.43
N ALA A 186 -5.16 14.80 -2.03
CA ALA A 186 -6.21 15.66 -1.52
C ALA A 186 -7.55 14.94 -1.53
N ASP A 187 -8.39 15.31 -0.59
CA ASP A 187 -9.75 14.80 -0.44
C ASP A 187 -10.76 15.70 -1.17
N ASN A 188 -10.47 16.01 -2.43
CA ASN A 188 -11.33 16.86 -3.27
C ASN A 188 -12.23 16.07 -4.24
N ARG A 189 -12.32 14.74 -4.04
CA ARG A 189 -13.06 13.87 -4.95
C ARG A 189 -14.48 13.62 -4.46
N SER A 190 -15.45 14.13 -5.20
CA SER A 190 -16.88 13.87 -5.00
C SER A 190 -17.31 12.45 -5.38
N ASP A 191 -16.51 11.74 -6.22
CA ASP A 191 -16.85 10.43 -6.76
C ASP A 191 -16.52 9.23 -5.82
N GLY A 192 -16.00 9.50 -4.64
CA GLY A 192 -15.69 8.46 -3.65
C GLY A 192 -14.52 7.52 -3.96
N TRP A 193 -13.82 7.71 -5.09
CA TRP A 193 -12.69 6.86 -5.51
C TRP A 193 -11.33 7.28 -4.96
N ALA A 194 -11.31 8.08 -3.91
CA ALA A 194 -10.07 8.44 -3.22
C ALA A 194 -9.52 7.25 -2.43
N ALA A 195 -8.21 7.07 -2.47
CA ALA A 195 -7.48 6.17 -1.58
C ALA A 195 -6.33 6.94 -0.94
N PHE A 196 -5.99 6.59 0.28
CA PHE A 196 -4.97 7.27 1.08
C PHE A 196 -3.97 6.26 1.63
N ILE A 197 -2.86 6.74 2.16
CA ILE A 197 -1.93 5.91 2.92
C ILE A 197 -2.68 5.31 4.11
N ASN A 198 -2.59 3.99 4.24
CA ASN A 198 -3.23 3.24 5.32
C ASN A 198 -2.22 2.87 6.39
N LEU A 199 -2.43 3.36 7.62
CA LEU A 199 -1.61 3.05 8.79
C LEU A 199 -1.94 1.66 9.36
N ALA A 200 -1.75 0.63 8.52
CA ALA A 200 -2.18 -0.74 8.76
C ALA A 200 -1.28 -1.55 9.71
N HIS A 201 -0.09 -1.03 10.06
CA HIS A 201 0.91 -1.71 10.88
C HIS A 201 1.11 -0.96 12.20
N SER A 202 0.26 -1.23 13.20
CA SER A 202 0.38 -0.58 14.53
C SER A 202 0.55 0.95 14.46
N ASN A 203 -0.36 1.62 13.72
CA ASN A 203 -0.41 3.07 13.50
C ASN A 203 0.66 3.64 12.56
N HIS A 204 1.33 2.80 11.77
CA HIS A 204 2.20 3.24 10.70
C HIS A 204 1.90 2.52 9.38
N ALA A 205 2.44 3.03 8.29
CA ALA A 205 2.44 2.39 6.98
C ALA A 205 3.87 2.15 6.52
N ASN A 206 4.11 1.03 5.87
CA ASN A 206 5.35 0.83 5.15
C ASN A 206 5.29 1.54 3.80
N THR A 207 6.37 2.19 3.44
CA THR A 207 6.49 3.00 2.24
C THR A 207 7.79 2.68 1.51
N GLY A 208 7.70 2.57 0.20
CA GLY A 208 8.85 2.47 -0.66
C GLY A 208 9.16 3.82 -1.30
N MET A 209 10.40 4.24 -1.21
CA MET A 209 10.86 5.53 -1.70
C MET A 209 11.50 5.40 -3.08
N LEU A 210 11.62 6.53 -3.77
CA LEU A 210 12.06 6.58 -5.17
C LEU A 210 13.53 6.18 -5.36
N ASP A 211 14.35 6.30 -4.32
CA ASP A 211 15.75 5.85 -4.29
C ASP A 211 15.92 4.34 -4.00
N GLY A 212 14.81 3.61 -3.80
CA GLY A 212 14.79 2.17 -3.57
C GLY A 212 14.81 1.74 -2.10
N HIS A 213 14.86 2.67 -1.13
CA HIS A 213 14.76 2.25 0.27
C HIS A 213 13.30 2.11 0.74
N VAL A 214 13.11 1.31 1.78
CA VAL A 214 11.83 1.15 2.46
C VAL A 214 11.90 1.80 3.83
N THR A 215 10.92 2.62 4.14
CA THR A 215 10.82 3.33 5.41
C THR A 215 9.40 3.28 5.97
N VAL A 216 9.22 3.87 7.14
CA VAL A 216 7.95 3.93 7.85
C VAL A 216 7.34 5.32 7.68
N PHE A 217 6.06 5.36 7.33
CA PHE A 217 5.25 6.58 7.33
C PHE A 217 4.37 6.61 8.57
N GLU A 218 4.51 7.64 9.36
CA GLU A 218 3.66 7.93 10.51
C GLU A 218 2.85 9.21 10.26
N ARG A 219 1.74 9.37 10.98
CA ARG A 219 0.89 10.57 10.85
C ARG A 219 1.66 11.87 11.13
N SER A 220 2.62 11.86 12.03
CA SER A 220 3.46 12.99 12.41
C SER A 220 4.52 13.36 11.37
N ASN A 221 4.87 12.43 10.49
CA ASN A 221 5.94 12.64 9.51
C ASN A 221 5.48 13.55 8.36
N ARG A 222 6.03 14.76 8.29
CA ARG A 222 5.67 15.78 7.28
C ARG A 222 6.65 15.87 6.12
N SER A 223 7.74 15.11 6.13
CA SER A 223 8.81 15.22 5.14
C SER A 223 8.54 14.47 3.84
N PHE A 224 7.51 13.59 3.81
CA PHE A 224 7.23 12.79 2.62
C PHE A 224 6.42 13.56 1.59
N HIS A 225 6.93 13.50 0.37
CA HIS A 225 6.32 14.11 -0.80
C HIS A 225 6.12 13.04 -1.88
N ALA A 226 5.21 13.29 -2.76
CA ALA A 226 4.96 12.36 -3.86
C ALA A 226 4.89 13.10 -5.20
N PRO A 227 5.36 12.48 -6.28
CA PRO A 227 5.25 13.03 -7.61
C PRO A 227 3.79 13.28 -7.97
N SER A 228 3.50 14.47 -8.43
CA SER A 228 2.16 14.86 -8.83
C SER A 228 2.20 15.65 -10.12
N VAL A 229 1.29 15.34 -11.04
CA VAL A 229 1.08 16.08 -12.27
C VAL A 229 -0.15 16.95 -12.10
N VAL A 230 0.01 18.26 -12.02
CA VAL A 230 -1.11 19.19 -11.77
C VAL A 230 -1.81 19.59 -13.06
N THR A 231 -1.03 19.78 -14.11
CA THR A 231 -1.53 20.07 -15.46
C THR A 231 -0.61 19.45 -16.50
N SER A 232 -0.99 19.41 -17.77
CA SER A 232 -0.16 18.85 -18.85
C SER A 232 1.24 19.45 -18.98
N GLN A 233 1.49 20.57 -18.31
CA GLN A 233 2.76 21.30 -18.36
C GLN A 233 3.50 21.38 -17.01
N TRP A 234 2.85 21.01 -15.88
CA TRP A 234 3.40 21.25 -14.55
C TRP A 234 3.48 19.94 -13.74
N LEU A 235 4.69 19.56 -13.40
CA LEU A 235 5.01 18.37 -12.62
C LEU A 235 5.73 18.83 -11.34
N TYR A 236 5.11 18.64 -10.16
CA TYR A 236 5.67 19.02 -8.87
C TYR A 236 5.58 17.93 -7.84
N LEU A 237 6.29 18.08 -6.74
CA LEU A 237 6.17 17.26 -5.54
C LEU A 237 5.17 17.91 -4.57
N TYR A 238 4.24 17.12 -4.09
CA TYR A 238 3.22 17.55 -3.14
C TYR A 238 3.33 16.83 -1.81
N PRO A 239 3.10 17.52 -0.68
CA PRO A 239 3.05 16.87 0.62
C PRO A 239 1.85 15.93 0.71
N ILE A 240 2.02 14.85 1.46
CA ILE A 240 0.95 13.90 1.72
C ILE A 240 0.12 14.39 2.89
N ASN A 241 -1.11 14.81 2.65
CA ASN A 241 -1.95 15.50 3.63
C ASN A 241 -3.00 14.61 4.30
N TYR A 242 -3.21 13.39 3.82
CA TYR A 242 -4.25 12.50 4.32
C TYR A 242 -3.74 11.08 4.54
N CYS A 243 -4.22 10.44 5.58
CA CYS A 243 -3.99 9.02 5.84
C CYS A 243 -5.25 8.37 6.40
N ILE A 244 -5.28 7.04 6.41
CA ILE A 244 -6.33 6.24 7.05
C ILE A 244 -5.72 5.54 8.26
N GLN A 245 -6.38 5.66 9.40
CA GLN A 245 -6.03 4.96 10.63
C GLN A 245 -7.30 4.36 11.23
N ASN A 246 -7.30 3.06 11.48
CA ASN A 246 -8.46 2.33 12.00
C ASN A 246 -9.76 2.59 11.20
N GLY A 247 -9.66 2.71 9.88
CA GLY A 247 -10.78 2.97 9.00
C GLY A 247 -11.24 4.43 8.92
N ILE A 248 -10.61 5.34 9.66
CA ILE A 248 -10.95 6.76 9.68
C ILE A 248 -9.96 7.55 8.83
N VAL A 249 -10.45 8.41 7.95
CA VAL A 249 -9.64 9.36 7.18
C VAL A 249 -9.23 10.51 8.09
N LEU A 250 -7.93 10.71 8.23
CA LEU A 250 -7.33 11.75 9.05
C LEU A 250 -6.60 12.75 8.15
N LYS A 251 -6.85 14.04 8.37
CA LYS A 251 -6.06 15.14 7.81
C LYS A 251 -4.80 15.33 8.66
N ARG A 252 -3.68 15.63 8.02
CA ARG A 252 -2.38 15.93 8.64
C ARG A 252 -2.24 17.41 8.91
#